data_0b7815876caaaed753a4d7ff6ef9c209
#
_entry.id   0b7815876caaaed753a4d7ff6ef9c209
#
_cell.length_a   1.000
_cell.length_b   1.000
_cell.length_c   1.000
_cell.angle_alpha   90.00
_cell.angle_beta   90.00
_cell.angle_gamma   90.00
#
_symmetry.space_group_name_H-M   'P 1'
#
loop_
_entity.id
_entity.type
_entity.pdbx_description
1 polymer ?
#
loop_
_entity_poly.entity_id
_entity_poly.type
_entity_poly.pdbx_seq_one_letter_code
_entity_poly.pdbx_strand_id
1 'polypeptide(L)'
;AQDKGIEILPVDSEHSAIYQCLNTYKNRINAENIVRRIILTASGGPFRGYSLEELQHVTLKDALNHPNWSMGKKITVDSATIMNKGLEVIEAKWLFDVDLYKIDVHVHPQSIVHSAVEFIDGSIIAQMGMPDMRVPISYAINYGERKKIISASEDSMELEANKGMKFTDLFEIGNLTFEKPDMSVFKCLAFAYAALEEGKSYPAVLNSANEAL
;
A
#
# COMPACT_ATOMS: atom_id res chain seq x y z
N ALA A 1 -21.09 -0.81 6.12
CA ALA A 1 -20.70 -2.21 5.97
C ALA A 1 -20.86 -2.95 7.29
N GLN A 2 -20.22 -2.50 8.37
CA GLN A 2 -20.27 -3.13 9.70
C GLN A 2 -21.71 -3.34 10.18
N ASP A 3 -22.57 -2.32 10.13
CA ASP A 3 -23.99 -2.40 10.57
C ASP A 3 -24.82 -3.45 9.81
N LYS A 4 -24.35 -3.84 8.62
CA LYS A 4 -25.03 -4.82 7.75
C LYS A 4 -24.28 -6.16 7.70
N GLY A 5 -23.20 -6.33 8.44
CA GLY A 5 -22.36 -7.52 8.39
C GLY A 5 -21.72 -7.79 7.02
N ILE A 6 -21.54 -6.75 6.21
CA ILE A 6 -20.93 -6.88 4.88
C ILE A 6 -19.41 -6.70 5.02
N GLU A 7 -18.67 -7.68 4.57
CA GLU A 7 -17.20 -7.64 4.52
C GLU A 7 -16.73 -6.78 3.34
N ILE A 8 -15.73 -5.92 3.59
CA ILE A 8 -15.02 -5.15 2.57
C ILE A 8 -13.70 -5.85 2.31
N LEU A 9 -13.48 -6.26 1.06
CA LEU A 9 -12.23 -6.89 0.63
C LEU A 9 -11.35 -5.84 -0.06
N PRO A 10 -10.20 -5.49 0.50
CA PRO A 10 -9.34 -4.48 -0.10
C PRO A 10 -8.66 -4.98 -1.37
N VAL A 11 -8.52 -4.09 -2.35
CA VAL A 11 -7.85 -4.33 -3.63
C VAL A 11 -6.54 -3.56 -3.72
N ASP A 12 -6.42 -2.41 -3.04
CA ASP A 12 -5.15 -1.72 -2.93
C ASP A 12 -4.08 -2.68 -2.36
N SER A 13 -2.88 -2.69 -2.95
CA SER A 13 -1.87 -3.74 -2.70
C SER A 13 -1.44 -3.77 -1.24
N GLU A 14 -1.27 -2.63 -0.62
CA GLU A 14 -0.87 -2.49 0.78
C GLU A 14 -1.98 -2.96 1.73
N HIS A 15 -3.21 -2.56 1.47
CA HIS A 15 -4.37 -2.95 2.28
C HIS A 15 -4.70 -4.43 2.10
N SER A 16 -4.60 -4.95 0.88
CA SER A 16 -4.70 -6.38 0.62
C SER A 16 -3.63 -7.17 1.39
N ALA A 17 -2.40 -6.66 1.45
CA ALA A 17 -1.30 -7.27 2.20
C ALA A 17 -1.62 -7.33 3.71
N ILE A 18 -2.07 -6.21 4.30
CA ILE A 18 -2.48 -6.15 5.71
C ILE A 18 -3.63 -7.12 5.97
N TYR A 19 -4.65 -7.11 5.10
CA TYR A 19 -5.78 -8.02 5.19
C TYR A 19 -5.33 -9.48 5.18
N GLN A 20 -4.38 -9.85 4.32
CA GLN A 20 -3.80 -11.19 4.26
C GLN A 20 -3.03 -11.55 5.52
N CYS A 21 -2.28 -10.61 6.11
CA CYS A 21 -1.58 -10.81 7.39
C CYS A 21 -2.55 -11.03 8.53
N LEU A 22 -3.65 -10.28 8.59
CA LEU A 22 -4.69 -10.41 9.61
C LEU A 22 -5.55 -11.66 9.43
N ASN A 23 -5.72 -12.15 8.20
CA ASN A 23 -6.55 -13.31 7.89
C ASN A 23 -5.99 -14.64 8.44
N THR A 24 -4.73 -14.67 8.86
CA THR A 24 -4.13 -15.82 9.56
C THR A 24 -4.77 -16.08 10.92
N TYR A 25 -5.48 -15.08 11.48
CA TYR A 25 -6.19 -15.18 12.75
C TYR A 25 -7.70 -15.33 12.51
N LYS A 26 -8.29 -16.39 13.00
CA LYS A 26 -9.71 -16.74 12.79
C LYS A 26 -10.72 -15.73 13.34
N ASN A 27 -10.29 -14.79 14.20
CA ASN A 27 -11.13 -13.75 14.81
C ASN A 27 -10.66 -12.35 14.40
N ARG A 28 -11.04 -11.90 13.20
CA ARG A 28 -10.79 -10.53 12.71
C ARG A 28 -11.44 -9.44 13.59
N ILE A 29 -12.45 -9.81 14.39
CA ILE A 29 -13.23 -8.90 15.25
C ILE A 29 -12.39 -8.29 16.38
N ASN A 30 -11.20 -8.81 16.68
CA ASN A 30 -10.32 -8.34 17.75
C ASN A 30 -8.94 -7.87 17.24
N ALA A 31 -8.83 -7.39 16.00
CA ALA A 31 -7.56 -6.87 15.47
C ALA A 31 -6.98 -5.78 16.39
N GLU A 32 -7.82 -4.92 16.96
CA GLU A 32 -7.42 -3.88 17.88
C GLU A 32 -6.64 -4.40 19.09
N ASN A 33 -6.98 -5.58 19.60
CA ASN A 33 -6.37 -6.18 20.79
C ASN A 33 -5.08 -6.95 20.52
N ILE A 34 -4.87 -7.41 19.29
CA ILE A 34 -3.71 -8.23 18.92
C ILE A 34 -2.70 -7.50 18.03
N VAL A 35 -3.15 -6.41 17.37
CA VAL A 35 -2.29 -5.59 16.52
C VAL A 35 -1.59 -4.53 17.37
N ARG A 36 -0.26 -4.61 17.41
CA ARG A 36 0.57 -3.55 17.97
C ARG A 36 0.72 -2.41 16.97
N ARG A 37 0.95 -2.74 15.70
CA ARG A 37 1.20 -1.75 14.65
C ARG A 37 0.93 -2.30 13.26
N ILE A 38 0.33 -1.49 12.41
CA ILE A 38 0.28 -1.68 10.95
C ILE A 38 1.47 -0.95 10.34
N ILE A 39 2.18 -1.61 9.44
CA ILE A 39 3.33 -1.05 8.71
C ILE A 39 2.94 -0.97 7.23
N LEU A 40 2.57 0.22 6.77
CA LEU A 40 2.37 0.52 5.36
C LEU A 40 3.73 0.74 4.70
N THR A 41 4.03 0.03 3.62
CA THR A 41 5.26 0.28 2.87
C THR A 41 5.00 1.23 1.70
N ALA A 42 6.00 2.00 1.34
CA ALA A 42 6.00 2.92 0.21
C ALA A 42 7.28 2.74 -0.60
N SER A 43 7.22 2.84 -1.93
CA SER A 43 8.45 2.87 -2.76
C SER A 43 9.33 4.08 -2.46
N GLY A 44 8.73 5.15 -1.94
CA GLY A 44 9.35 6.46 -1.78
C GLY A 44 9.25 7.35 -3.02
N GLY A 45 8.70 6.82 -4.11
CA GLY A 45 8.53 7.57 -5.36
C GLY A 45 9.85 7.91 -6.07
N PRO A 46 9.79 8.65 -7.19
CA PRO A 46 10.97 9.00 -8.00
C PRO A 46 11.89 10.02 -7.32
N PHE A 47 11.41 10.76 -6.32
CA PHE A 47 12.16 11.82 -5.66
C PHE A 47 12.71 11.41 -4.28
N ARG A 48 12.74 10.11 -3.99
CA ARG A 48 13.33 9.62 -2.74
C ARG A 48 14.77 10.08 -2.60
N GLY A 49 15.08 10.70 -1.45
CA GLY A 49 16.40 11.24 -1.14
C GLY A 49 16.66 12.66 -1.67
N TYR A 50 15.72 13.28 -2.37
CA TYR A 50 15.85 14.66 -2.82
C TYR A 50 15.69 15.63 -1.64
N SER A 51 16.48 16.70 -1.67
CA SER A 51 16.32 17.87 -0.79
C SER A 51 15.20 18.78 -1.31
N LEU A 52 14.74 19.71 -0.46
CA LEU A 52 13.77 20.74 -0.87
C LEU A 52 14.29 21.60 -2.03
N GLU A 53 15.60 21.84 -2.11
CA GLU A 53 16.21 22.62 -3.20
C GLU A 53 16.14 21.85 -4.52
N GLU A 54 16.46 20.56 -4.52
CA GLU A 54 16.36 19.72 -5.71
C GLU A 54 14.91 19.60 -6.20
N LEU A 55 13.95 19.53 -5.29
CA LEU A 55 12.52 19.46 -5.64
C LEU A 55 12.00 20.73 -6.35
N GLN A 56 12.65 21.90 -6.19
CA GLN A 56 12.25 23.11 -6.91
C GLN A 56 12.50 23.02 -8.43
N HIS A 57 13.32 22.09 -8.86
CA HIS A 57 13.73 21.93 -10.26
C HIS A 57 13.10 20.73 -10.97
N VAL A 58 12.29 19.92 -10.25
CA VAL A 58 11.64 18.76 -10.86
C VAL A 58 10.48 19.16 -11.78
N THR A 59 10.27 18.34 -12.79
CA THR A 59 9.20 18.53 -13.77
C THR A 59 8.13 17.44 -13.63
N LEU A 60 6.97 17.66 -14.25
CA LEU A 60 5.93 16.63 -14.35
C LEU A 60 6.48 15.34 -14.99
N LYS A 61 7.38 15.44 -15.96
CA LYS A 61 8.00 14.28 -16.60
C LYS A 61 8.81 13.45 -15.59
N ASP A 62 9.52 14.10 -14.68
CA ASP A 62 10.30 13.44 -13.64
C ASP A 62 9.36 12.77 -12.62
N ALA A 63 8.27 13.43 -12.23
CA ALA A 63 7.25 12.87 -11.34
C ALA A 63 6.55 11.64 -11.94
N LEU A 64 6.37 11.59 -13.26
CA LEU A 64 5.74 10.47 -13.96
C LEU A 64 6.67 9.27 -14.18
N ASN A 65 7.94 9.37 -13.81
CA ASN A 65 8.93 8.29 -13.96
C ASN A 65 9.05 7.45 -12.67
N HIS A 66 8.02 6.66 -12.37
CA HIS A 66 8.03 5.82 -11.18
C HIS A 66 9.02 4.64 -11.32
N PRO A 67 9.85 4.35 -10.28
CA PRO A 67 10.93 3.36 -10.38
C PRO A 67 10.45 1.91 -10.53
N ASN A 68 9.33 1.53 -9.92
CA ASN A 68 8.92 0.13 -9.79
C ASN A 68 7.58 -0.20 -10.45
N TRP A 69 6.64 0.76 -10.50
CA TRP A 69 5.28 0.55 -10.97
C TRP A 69 4.99 1.32 -12.25
N SER A 70 4.28 0.66 -13.17
CA SER A 70 3.65 1.33 -14.31
C SER A 70 2.19 1.61 -13.96
N MET A 71 1.85 2.88 -13.72
CA MET A 71 0.55 3.29 -13.19
C MET A 71 -0.04 4.44 -14.01
N GLY A 72 -1.30 4.78 -13.73
CA GLY A 72 -1.93 5.98 -14.25
C GLY A 72 -1.21 7.26 -13.78
N LYS A 73 -1.36 8.36 -14.53
CA LYS A 73 -0.64 9.61 -14.26
C LYS A 73 -0.91 10.17 -12.87
N LYS A 74 -2.18 10.18 -12.42
CA LYS A 74 -2.59 10.76 -11.13
C LYS A 74 -1.90 10.04 -9.97
N ILE A 75 -2.04 8.72 -9.85
CA ILE A 75 -1.44 7.96 -8.78
C ILE A 75 0.11 7.99 -8.83
N THR A 76 0.70 8.15 -10.01
CA THR A 76 2.15 8.31 -10.15
C THR A 76 2.63 9.63 -9.54
N VAL A 77 1.89 10.72 -9.73
CA VAL A 77 2.16 12.02 -9.09
C VAL A 77 1.94 11.93 -7.57
N ASP A 78 0.86 11.27 -7.13
CA ASP A 78 0.61 11.03 -5.71
C ASP A 78 1.73 10.21 -5.05
N SER A 79 2.30 9.25 -5.78
CA SER A 79 3.48 8.51 -5.30
C SER A 79 4.72 9.41 -5.21
N ALA A 80 4.93 10.29 -6.19
CA ALA A 80 6.06 11.23 -6.21
C ALA A 80 6.04 12.22 -5.03
N THR A 81 4.85 12.59 -4.55
CA THR A 81 4.65 13.48 -3.40
C THR A 81 4.45 12.76 -2.08
N ILE A 82 4.41 11.42 -2.11
CA ILE A 82 4.01 10.54 -1.00
C ILE A 82 2.55 10.81 -0.52
N MET A 83 1.76 11.53 -1.31
CA MET A 83 0.33 11.73 -1.03
C MET A 83 -0.45 10.42 -1.12
N ASN A 84 -0.13 9.54 -2.09
CA ASN A 84 -0.74 8.22 -2.17
C ASN A 84 -0.68 7.49 -0.84
N LYS A 85 0.48 7.50 -0.19
CA LYS A 85 0.65 6.88 1.13
C LYS A 85 -0.14 7.60 2.23
N GLY A 86 -0.31 8.90 2.11
CA GLY A 86 -1.21 9.66 2.99
C GLY A 86 -2.66 9.22 2.87
N LEU A 87 -3.16 9.01 1.64
CA LEU A 87 -4.50 8.48 1.39
C LEU A 87 -4.64 7.06 1.92
N GLU A 88 -3.63 6.23 1.75
CA GLU A 88 -3.61 4.87 2.27
C GLU A 88 -3.61 4.80 3.82
N VAL A 89 -2.98 5.74 4.50
CA VAL A 89 -3.08 5.85 5.98
C VAL A 89 -4.53 6.13 6.39
N ILE A 90 -5.22 7.02 5.65
CA ILE A 90 -6.64 7.31 5.89
C ILE A 90 -7.49 6.05 5.67
N GLU A 91 -7.25 5.35 4.57
CA GLU A 91 -7.95 4.11 4.22
C GLU A 91 -7.72 3.02 5.27
N ALA A 92 -6.46 2.78 5.67
CA ALA A 92 -6.11 1.76 6.66
C ALA A 92 -6.81 1.98 7.99
N LYS A 93 -6.88 3.25 8.46
CA LYS A 93 -7.59 3.58 9.70
C LYS A 93 -9.03 3.13 9.67
N TRP A 94 -9.75 3.40 8.59
CA TRP A 94 -11.17 3.09 8.46
C TRP A 94 -11.44 1.62 8.12
N LEU A 95 -10.57 1.02 7.31
CA LEU A 95 -10.76 -0.35 6.85
C LEU A 95 -10.47 -1.38 7.93
N PHE A 96 -9.46 -1.12 8.77
CA PHE A 96 -9.01 -2.06 9.80
C PHE A 96 -9.43 -1.65 11.21
N ASP A 97 -10.11 -0.52 11.37
CA ASP A 97 -10.59 0.00 12.65
C ASP A 97 -9.47 0.06 13.72
N VAL A 98 -8.34 0.63 13.36
CA VAL A 98 -7.17 0.80 14.23
C VAL A 98 -6.93 2.27 14.55
N ASP A 99 -6.35 2.52 15.71
CA ASP A 99 -5.94 3.88 16.09
C ASP A 99 -4.82 4.40 15.18
N LEU A 100 -4.87 5.71 14.90
CA LEU A 100 -3.90 6.35 14.01
C LEU A 100 -2.44 6.15 14.47
N TYR A 101 -2.18 6.19 15.77
CA TYR A 101 -0.84 5.98 16.33
C TYR A 101 -0.30 4.56 16.14
N LYS A 102 -1.14 3.62 15.70
CA LYS A 102 -0.75 2.25 15.34
C LYS A 102 -0.45 2.09 13.85
N ILE A 103 -0.54 3.13 13.05
CA ILE A 103 -0.26 3.07 11.61
C ILE A 103 1.04 3.80 11.33
N ASP A 104 2.07 3.06 10.93
CA ASP A 104 3.37 3.59 10.53
C ASP A 104 3.59 3.44 9.03
N VAL A 105 4.30 4.39 8.45
CA VAL A 105 4.76 4.34 7.05
C VAL A 105 6.26 4.09 7.02
N HIS A 106 6.66 3.08 6.26
CA HIS A 106 8.07 2.75 6.01
C HIS A 106 8.37 2.83 4.51
N VAL A 107 9.41 3.56 4.15
CA VAL A 107 9.89 3.57 2.76
C VAL A 107 10.68 2.29 2.51
N HIS A 108 10.21 1.52 1.53
CA HIS A 108 10.80 0.25 1.09
C HIS A 108 11.03 0.30 -0.42
N PRO A 109 12.22 0.76 -0.87
CA PRO A 109 12.48 1.06 -2.28
C PRO A 109 12.29 -0.12 -3.22
N GLN A 110 12.54 -1.34 -2.75
CA GLN A 110 12.44 -2.55 -3.56
C GLN A 110 10.98 -2.93 -3.88
N SER A 111 9.99 -2.42 -3.10
CA SER A 111 8.56 -2.70 -3.25
C SER A 111 8.21 -4.20 -3.29
N ILE A 112 8.99 -5.03 -2.62
CA ILE A 112 8.78 -6.49 -2.49
C ILE A 112 7.90 -6.81 -1.30
N VAL A 113 8.11 -6.14 -0.16
CA VAL A 113 7.20 -6.18 0.98
C VAL A 113 6.09 -5.16 0.73
N HIS A 114 4.87 -5.64 0.51
CA HIS A 114 3.74 -4.77 0.20
C HIS A 114 3.13 -4.12 1.44
N SER A 115 3.14 -4.79 2.58
CA SER A 115 2.90 -4.24 3.93
C SER A 115 3.10 -5.34 4.97
N ALA A 116 3.04 -4.96 6.25
CA ALA A 116 3.21 -5.89 7.35
C ALA A 116 2.34 -5.50 8.55
N VAL A 117 2.13 -6.46 9.45
CA VAL A 117 1.47 -6.26 10.73
C VAL A 117 2.40 -6.74 11.83
N GLU A 118 2.67 -5.88 12.79
CA GLU A 118 3.36 -6.21 14.04
C GLU A 118 2.32 -6.52 15.11
N PHE A 119 2.48 -7.66 15.78
CA PHE A 119 1.57 -8.14 16.81
C PHE A 119 2.09 -7.83 18.21
N ILE A 120 1.21 -7.94 19.22
CA ILE A 120 1.54 -7.65 20.63
C ILE A 120 2.60 -8.59 21.22
N ASP A 121 2.83 -9.75 20.63
CA ASP A 121 3.89 -10.70 20.99
C ASP A 121 5.26 -10.34 20.38
N GLY A 122 5.31 -9.24 19.59
CA GLY A 122 6.51 -8.77 18.90
C GLY A 122 6.77 -9.46 17.55
N SER A 123 5.94 -10.39 17.13
CA SER A 123 6.07 -11.01 15.80
C SER A 123 5.62 -10.03 14.71
N ILE A 124 6.23 -10.15 13.52
CA ILE A 124 5.83 -9.39 12.32
C ILE A 124 5.45 -10.40 11.23
N ILE A 125 4.25 -10.23 10.67
CA ILE A 125 3.83 -10.95 9.48
C ILE A 125 3.78 -9.95 8.32
N ALA A 126 4.47 -10.29 7.23
CA ALA A 126 4.54 -9.46 6.02
C ALA A 126 4.04 -10.25 4.80
N GLN A 127 3.31 -9.57 3.94
CA GLN A 127 3.00 -10.11 2.62
C GLN A 127 4.06 -9.60 1.63
N MET A 128 4.65 -10.52 0.90
CA MET A 128 5.71 -10.26 -0.07
C MET A 128 5.32 -10.76 -1.45
N GLY A 129 5.80 -10.08 -2.48
CA GLY A 129 5.60 -10.47 -3.87
C GLY A 129 6.17 -9.45 -4.85
N MET A 130 6.25 -9.84 -6.12
CA MET A 130 6.55 -8.87 -7.18
C MET A 130 5.38 -7.89 -7.34
N PRO A 131 5.65 -6.63 -7.71
CA PRO A 131 4.63 -5.61 -7.94
C PRO A 131 3.68 -6.01 -9.09
N ASP A 132 2.49 -6.53 -8.75
CA ASP A 132 1.51 -6.99 -9.72
C ASP A 132 0.09 -6.93 -9.13
N MET A 133 -0.75 -6.02 -9.66
CA MET A 133 -2.13 -5.84 -9.19
C MET A 133 -3.05 -7.04 -9.45
N ARG A 134 -2.67 -7.96 -10.33
CA ARG A 134 -3.44 -9.20 -10.55
C ARG A 134 -3.55 -10.04 -9.27
N VAL A 135 -2.53 -9.97 -8.41
CA VAL A 135 -2.50 -10.72 -7.14
C VAL A 135 -3.58 -10.23 -6.17
N PRO A 136 -3.61 -8.95 -5.74
CA PRO A 136 -4.62 -8.47 -4.80
C PRO A 136 -6.04 -8.50 -5.42
N ILE A 137 -6.18 -8.22 -6.71
CA ILE A 137 -7.48 -8.29 -7.41
C ILE A 137 -8.02 -9.73 -7.39
N SER A 138 -7.19 -10.72 -7.76
CA SER A 138 -7.59 -12.13 -7.74
C SER A 138 -7.95 -12.59 -6.32
N TYR A 139 -7.18 -12.17 -5.33
CA TYR A 139 -7.44 -12.51 -3.94
C TYR A 139 -8.78 -11.95 -3.44
N ALA A 140 -9.10 -10.70 -3.79
CA ALA A 140 -10.36 -10.08 -3.42
C ALA A 140 -11.57 -10.74 -4.11
N ILE A 141 -11.50 -10.97 -5.44
CA ILE A 141 -12.59 -11.59 -6.21
C ILE A 141 -12.87 -13.02 -5.73
N ASN A 142 -11.86 -13.73 -5.28
CA ASN A 142 -12.00 -15.09 -4.75
C ASN A 142 -12.20 -15.14 -3.23
N TYR A 143 -12.65 -14.06 -2.60
CA TYR A 143 -12.97 -13.99 -1.18
C TYR A 143 -11.84 -14.48 -0.25
N GLY A 144 -10.61 -14.13 -0.59
CA GLY A 144 -9.43 -14.52 0.19
C GLY A 144 -8.87 -15.90 -0.12
N GLU A 145 -9.44 -16.62 -1.07
CA GLU A 145 -8.84 -17.85 -1.57
C GLU A 145 -7.72 -17.57 -2.58
N ARG A 146 -6.62 -18.30 -2.45
CA ARG A 146 -5.54 -18.21 -3.42
C ARG A 146 -5.85 -19.08 -4.63
N LYS A 147 -6.07 -18.46 -5.76
CA LYS A 147 -6.26 -19.15 -7.04
C LYS A 147 -5.04 -18.94 -7.94
N LYS A 148 -4.76 -19.92 -8.76
CA LYS A 148 -3.75 -19.79 -9.82
C LYS A 148 -4.22 -18.70 -10.79
N ILE A 149 -3.40 -17.67 -10.99
CA ILE A 149 -3.71 -16.55 -11.89
C ILE A 149 -3.38 -17.03 -13.32
N ILE A 150 -4.32 -17.74 -13.95
CA ILE A 150 -4.19 -18.28 -15.30
C ILE A 150 -5.44 -17.90 -16.09
N SER A 151 -5.30 -17.67 -17.40
CA SER A 151 -6.44 -17.50 -18.28
C SER A 151 -7.18 -18.82 -18.53
N ALA A 152 -8.48 -18.72 -18.79
CA ALA A 152 -9.45 -19.80 -18.76
C ALA A 152 -9.40 -20.83 -19.90
N SER A 153 -8.34 -20.96 -20.69
CA SER A 153 -8.23 -21.98 -21.75
C SER A 153 -6.93 -22.75 -21.63
N GLU A 154 -7.06 -24.02 -21.30
CA GLU A 154 -5.93 -24.94 -21.18
C GLU A 154 -5.17 -25.19 -22.49
N ASP A 155 -5.68 -24.78 -23.66
CA ASP A 155 -5.17 -25.29 -24.96
C ASP A 155 -4.35 -24.31 -25.83
N SER A 156 -4.27 -23.00 -25.53
CA SER A 156 -3.41 -22.11 -26.33
C SER A 156 -3.16 -20.70 -25.80
N MET A 157 -3.88 -20.25 -24.78
CA MET A 157 -3.77 -18.91 -24.18
C MET A 157 -3.05 -18.89 -22.83
N GLU A 158 -2.66 -20.03 -22.29
CA GLU A 158 -1.94 -20.16 -21.03
C GLU A 158 -0.62 -19.34 -21.02
N LEU A 159 0.01 -19.26 -22.19
CA LEU A 159 1.21 -18.46 -22.39
C LEU A 159 0.98 -16.95 -22.34
N GLU A 160 -0.20 -16.45 -22.73
CA GLU A 160 -0.44 -15.00 -22.85
C GLU A 160 -0.85 -14.37 -21.50
N ALA A 161 -1.64 -15.05 -20.68
CA ALA A 161 -2.07 -14.52 -19.39
C ALA A 161 -0.96 -14.55 -18.32
N ASN A 162 -0.04 -15.50 -18.42
CA ASN A 162 1.17 -15.54 -17.58
C ASN A 162 2.34 -14.76 -18.20
N LYS A 163 2.18 -14.21 -19.40
CA LYS A 163 3.20 -13.39 -20.05
C LYS A 163 3.48 -12.17 -19.18
N GLY A 164 4.66 -12.14 -18.58
CA GLY A 164 5.12 -11.06 -17.73
C GLY A 164 4.76 -11.16 -16.24
N MET A 165 4.08 -12.23 -15.77
CA MET A 165 3.98 -12.46 -14.34
C MET A 165 5.31 -13.01 -13.81
N LYS A 166 5.93 -12.25 -12.90
CA LYS A 166 7.17 -12.68 -12.24
C LYS A 166 6.82 -13.30 -10.89
N PHE A 167 7.29 -14.51 -10.65
CA PHE A 167 7.28 -15.09 -9.32
C PHE A 167 8.43 -14.52 -8.49
N THR A 168 8.22 -14.43 -7.18
CA THR A 168 9.21 -13.92 -6.24
C THR A 168 10.29 -14.99 -6.03
N ASP A 169 11.52 -14.68 -6.38
CA ASP A 169 12.69 -15.50 -6.03
C ASP A 169 13.50 -14.77 -4.95
N LEU A 170 13.60 -15.39 -3.77
CA LEU A 170 14.30 -14.78 -2.63
C LEU A 170 15.79 -14.60 -2.88
N PHE A 171 16.41 -15.41 -3.74
CA PHE A 171 17.83 -15.27 -4.10
C PHE A 171 18.06 -14.07 -5.05
N GLU A 172 17.07 -13.73 -5.89
CA GLU A 172 17.16 -12.61 -6.81
C GLU A 172 16.80 -11.27 -6.17
N ILE A 173 15.97 -11.26 -5.10
CA ILE A 173 15.53 -10.05 -4.41
C ILE A 173 16.71 -9.27 -3.80
N GLY A 174 17.69 -9.98 -3.26
CA GLY A 174 18.81 -9.37 -2.54
C GLY A 174 18.41 -8.79 -1.19
N ASN A 175 18.97 -7.63 -0.85
CA ASN A 175 18.71 -6.97 0.43
C ASN A 175 17.39 -6.20 0.44
N LEU A 176 16.59 -6.41 1.46
CA LEU A 176 15.41 -5.59 1.75
C LEU A 176 15.81 -4.46 2.70
N THR A 177 15.48 -3.23 2.34
CA THR A 177 15.81 -2.04 3.13
C THR A 177 14.53 -1.28 3.50
N PHE A 178 14.56 -0.67 4.70
CA PHE A 178 13.45 0.12 5.22
C PHE A 178 14.00 1.43 5.77
N GLU A 179 13.37 2.54 5.39
CA GLU A 179 13.76 3.89 5.77
C GLU A 179 12.55 4.62 6.37
N LYS A 180 12.79 5.64 7.17
CA LYS A 180 11.73 6.54 7.62
C LYS A 180 11.39 7.52 6.50
N PRO A 181 10.09 7.80 6.24
CA PRO A 181 9.73 8.87 5.31
C PRO A 181 10.18 10.23 5.86
N ASP A 182 10.75 11.05 4.99
CA ASP A 182 11.11 12.42 5.35
C ASP A 182 9.89 13.34 5.20
N MET A 183 9.13 13.50 6.28
CA MET A 183 7.94 14.36 6.30
C MET A 183 8.29 15.86 6.30
N SER A 184 9.54 16.26 6.48
CA SER A 184 9.96 17.65 6.35
C SER A 184 10.07 18.06 4.88
N VAL A 185 10.44 17.13 4.03
CA VAL A 185 10.53 17.29 2.57
C VAL A 185 9.17 16.94 1.91
N PHE A 186 8.61 15.79 2.26
CA PHE A 186 7.34 15.28 1.68
C PHE A 186 6.16 15.54 2.62
N LYS A 187 5.66 16.77 2.62
CA LYS A 187 4.64 17.27 3.57
C LYS A 187 3.26 16.63 3.40
N CYS A 188 2.96 16.06 2.21
CA CYS A 188 1.64 15.48 1.93
C CYS A 188 1.28 14.34 2.91
N LEU A 189 2.25 13.53 3.30
CA LEU A 189 2.03 12.50 4.31
C LEU A 189 1.70 13.11 5.68
N ALA A 190 2.40 14.16 6.09
CA ALA A 190 2.11 14.88 7.34
C ALA A 190 0.71 15.49 7.33
N PHE A 191 0.25 16.03 6.19
CA PHE A 191 -1.11 16.55 6.07
C PHE A 191 -2.18 15.47 6.22
N ALA A 192 -1.93 14.25 5.76
CA ALA A 192 -2.87 13.14 5.95
C ALA A 192 -3.01 12.76 7.44
N TYR A 193 -1.90 12.69 8.18
CA TYR A 193 -1.94 12.46 9.63
C TYR A 193 -2.69 13.60 10.34
N ALA A 194 -2.35 14.85 10.06
CA ALA A 194 -3.02 16.01 10.65
C ALA A 194 -4.53 16.03 10.35
N ALA A 195 -4.93 15.72 9.11
CA ALA A 195 -6.34 15.64 8.75
C ALA A 195 -7.10 14.54 9.51
N LEU A 196 -6.45 13.41 9.79
CA LEU A 196 -7.04 12.34 10.62
C LEU A 196 -7.12 12.71 12.10
N GLU A 197 -6.13 13.41 12.63
CA GLU A 197 -6.15 13.92 14.02
C GLU A 197 -7.26 14.94 14.24
N GLU A 198 -7.47 15.86 13.30
CA GLU A 198 -8.60 16.81 13.31
C GLU A 198 -9.95 16.09 13.15
N GLY A 199 -9.99 14.99 12.42
CA GLY A 199 -11.17 14.15 12.22
C GLY A 199 -12.26 14.83 11.38
N LYS A 200 -13.54 14.52 11.65
CA LYS A 200 -14.72 15.07 10.92
C LYS A 200 -14.58 14.89 9.41
N SER A 201 -14.68 15.99 8.65
CA SER A 201 -14.59 16.02 7.18
C SER A 201 -13.18 16.32 6.65
N TYR A 202 -12.17 16.56 7.50
CA TYR A 202 -10.83 16.96 7.05
C TYR A 202 -10.17 15.93 6.13
N PRO A 203 -10.25 14.60 6.36
CA PRO A 203 -9.72 13.63 5.42
C PRO A 203 -10.39 13.69 4.04
N ALA A 204 -11.71 13.90 3.98
CA ALA A 204 -12.44 14.05 2.73
C ALA A 204 -12.09 15.35 2.01
N VAL A 205 -11.89 16.45 2.73
CA VAL A 205 -11.46 17.74 2.19
C VAL A 205 -10.05 17.62 1.61
N LEU A 206 -9.13 16.95 2.33
CA LEU A 206 -7.77 16.72 1.84
C LEU A 206 -7.79 15.92 0.53
N ASN A 207 -8.57 14.83 0.46
CA ASN A 207 -8.68 14.06 -0.76
C ASN A 207 -9.29 14.88 -1.90
N SER A 208 -10.35 15.65 -1.64
CA SER A 208 -10.97 16.51 -2.66
C SER A 208 -10.01 17.59 -3.17
N ALA A 209 -9.17 18.16 -2.31
CA ALA A 209 -8.14 19.12 -2.73
C ALA A 209 -7.07 18.45 -3.61
N ASN A 210 -6.66 17.23 -3.25
CA ASN A 210 -5.70 16.46 -4.04
C ASN A 210 -6.24 16.04 -5.43
N GLU A 211 -7.57 15.79 -5.53
CA GLU A 211 -8.20 15.47 -6.82
C GLU A 211 -8.41 16.71 -7.72
N ALA A 212 -8.42 17.92 -7.13
CA ALA A 212 -8.64 19.17 -7.86
C ALA A 212 -7.36 19.78 -8.45
N LEU A 213 -6.18 19.29 -8.06
CA LEU A 213 -4.87 19.73 -8.53
C LEU A 213 -4.41 18.92 -9.74
#